data_80532e117443ff817988999268e2add7
#
_entry.id   80532e117443ff817988999268e2add7
#
_cell.length_a   1.000
_cell.length_b   1.000
_cell.length_c   1.000
_cell.angle_alpha   90.00
_cell.angle_beta   90.00
_cell.angle_gamma   90.00
#
_symmetry.space_group_name_H-M   'P 1'
#
loop_
_entity.id
_entity.type
_entity.pdbx_description
1 polymer ?
#
loop_
_entity_poly.entity_id
_entity_poly.type
_entity_poly.pdbx_seq_one_letter_code
_entity_poly.pdbx_strand_id
1 'polypeptide(L)'
;MNLEFGLLNRKELRKAAELAARSFNDYEYFRNWFPDDEERARMEIAIIWSSYKTNFNRVHQLTAKLDGKIVATAELNAPDYKDPSVLSYILHGWLNVYRSANIKCINDWIAMDAAAGQPCHDYQKTSPGIWYLSSLCVDPSMQGKGLGTQMIEYYENYIRERGGKQVVLVTNSQKNLSFYLNRGYELFDERVFEYNGHKMGSWSLKKVL
;
A
#
# COMPACT_ATOMS: atom_id res chain seq x y z
N MET A 1 -17.47 -9.01 -19.56
CA MET A 1 -16.86 -8.22 -18.47
C MET A 1 -15.72 -7.43 -19.05
N ASN A 2 -15.80 -6.09 -19.00
CA ASN A 2 -14.77 -5.22 -19.54
C ASN A 2 -13.88 -4.75 -18.37
N LEU A 3 -12.62 -5.21 -18.33
CA LEU A 3 -11.62 -4.79 -17.35
C LEU A 3 -10.75 -3.69 -17.97
N GLU A 4 -10.75 -2.52 -17.35
CA GLU A 4 -10.02 -1.34 -17.80
C GLU A 4 -8.98 -0.96 -16.76
N PHE A 5 -7.76 -0.68 -17.21
CA PHE A 5 -6.67 -0.19 -16.39
C PHE A 5 -6.39 1.28 -16.68
N GLY A 6 -6.04 2.05 -15.66
CA GLY A 6 -5.74 3.48 -15.84
C GLY A 6 -5.32 4.17 -14.55
N LEU A 7 -5.09 5.48 -14.65
CA LEU A 7 -4.85 6.33 -13.49
C LEU A 7 -6.15 6.62 -12.74
N LEU A 8 -6.05 6.73 -11.42
CA LEU A 8 -7.17 7.12 -10.56
C LEU A 8 -7.61 8.56 -10.86
N ASN A 9 -8.89 8.74 -11.12
CA ASN A 9 -9.48 10.07 -11.23
C ASN A 9 -9.78 10.64 -9.84
N ARG A 10 -9.54 11.95 -9.66
CA ARG A 10 -9.81 12.64 -8.39
C ARG A 10 -11.25 12.49 -7.89
N LYS A 11 -12.21 12.42 -8.80
CA LYS A 11 -13.63 12.21 -8.45
C LYS A 11 -13.91 10.82 -7.86
N GLU A 12 -13.01 9.87 -8.09
CA GLU A 12 -13.13 8.48 -7.63
C GLU A 12 -12.27 8.19 -6.40
N LEU A 13 -11.49 9.18 -5.93
CA LEU A 13 -10.54 9.04 -4.83
C LEU A 13 -11.19 8.41 -3.58
N ARG A 14 -12.42 8.83 -3.23
CA ARG A 14 -13.15 8.28 -2.09
C ARG A 14 -13.47 6.80 -2.26
N LYS A 15 -13.93 6.40 -3.45
CA LYS A 15 -14.25 5.00 -3.76
C LYS A 15 -13.02 4.11 -3.72
N ALA A 16 -11.88 4.62 -4.23
CA ALA A 16 -10.60 3.91 -4.17
C ALA A 16 -10.11 3.73 -2.73
N ALA A 17 -10.20 4.76 -1.89
CA ALA A 17 -9.83 4.68 -0.47
C ALA A 17 -10.73 3.68 0.29
N GLU A 18 -12.04 3.66 0.03
CA GLU A 18 -12.97 2.70 0.63
C GLU A 18 -12.69 1.26 0.18
N LEU A 19 -12.30 1.04 -1.09
CA LEU A 19 -11.87 -0.26 -1.56
C LEU A 19 -10.60 -0.71 -0.85
N ALA A 20 -9.60 0.17 -0.76
CA ALA A 20 -8.33 -0.14 -0.08
C ALA A 20 -8.56 -0.49 1.40
N ALA A 21 -9.37 0.28 2.13
CA ALA A 21 -9.72 -0.03 3.52
C ALA A 21 -10.37 -1.42 3.66
N ARG A 22 -11.36 -1.74 2.82
CA ARG A 22 -11.96 -3.10 2.83
C ARG A 22 -10.98 -4.21 2.51
N SER A 23 -9.99 -3.96 1.65
CA SER A 23 -9.00 -4.97 1.28
C SER A 23 -8.00 -5.26 2.40
N PHE A 24 -7.80 -4.32 3.31
CA PHE A 24 -6.92 -4.46 4.47
C PHE A 24 -7.62 -4.96 5.75
N ASN A 25 -8.96 -4.95 5.81
CA ASN A 25 -9.70 -5.25 7.03
C ASN A 25 -9.36 -6.63 7.65
N ASP A 26 -9.08 -7.63 6.82
CA ASP A 26 -8.64 -8.97 7.26
C ASP A 26 -7.12 -9.12 7.25
N TYR A 27 -6.37 -8.06 7.01
CA TYR A 27 -4.92 -8.12 6.94
C TYR A 27 -4.34 -8.24 8.35
N GLU A 28 -3.60 -9.31 8.60
CA GLU A 28 -3.03 -9.66 9.91
C GLU A 28 -2.21 -8.51 10.53
N TYR A 29 -1.55 -7.74 9.68
CA TYR A 29 -0.82 -6.53 10.03
C TYR A 29 -1.66 -5.52 10.83
N PHE A 30 -2.90 -5.23 10.43
CA PHE A 30 -3.78 -4.33 11.14
C PHE A 30 -4.49 -5.01 12.32
N ARG A 31 -4.87 -6.28 12.18
CA ARG A 31 -5.58 -7.04 13.23
C ARG A 31 -4.78 -7.18 14.52
N ASN A 32 -3.47 -7.35 14.43
CA ASN A 32 -2.60 -7.47 15.59
C ASN A 32 -2.44 -6.15 16.36
N TRP A 33 -2.55 -5.02 15.67
CA TRP A 33 -2.46 -3.67 16.28
C TRP A 33 -3.81 -3.18 16.78
N PHE A 34 -4.88 -3.48 16.06
CA PHE A 34 -6.24 -3.01 16.30
C PHE A 34 -7.18 -4.22 16.32
N PRO A 35 -7.25 -4.97 17.43
CA PRO A 35 -8.02 -6.21 17.51
C PRO A 35 -9.53 -5.99 17.49
N ASP A 36 -10.03 -4.83 17.93
CA ASP A 36 -11.45 -4.49 17.82
C ASP A 36 -11.81 -4.16 16.35
N ASP A 37 -12.79 -4.88 15.80
CA ASP A 37 -13.16 -4.80 14.39
C ASP A 37 -13.72 -3.42 14.00
N GLU A 38 -14.50 -2.78 14.88
CA GLU A 38 -15.07 -1.47 14.59
C GLU A 38 -14.02 -0.35 14.70
N GLU A 39 -13.16 -0.42 15.72
CA GLU A 39 -12.04 0.51 15.90
C GLU A 39 -11.10 0.41 14.70
N ARG A 40 -10.73 -0.82 14.29
CA ARG A 40 -9.89 -1.09 13.14
C ARG A 40 -10.46 -0.52 11.84
N ALA A 41 -11.73 -0.80 11.55
CA ALA A 41 -12.39 -0.29 10.35
C ALA A 41 -12.44 1.25 10.31
N ARG A 42 -12.72 1.92 11.44
CA ARG A 42 -12.69 3.38 11.54
C ARG A 42 -11.28 3.93 11.31
N MET A 43 -10.28 3.30 11.89
CA MET A 43 -8.88 3.70 11.79
C MET A 43 -8.36 3.50 10.36
N GLU A 44 -8.57 2.34 9.75
CA GLU A 44 -8.13 2.03 8.38
C GLU A 44 -8.68 3.04 7.37
N ILE A 45 -9.99 3.30 7.41
CA ILE A 45 -10.58 4.29 6.49
C ILE A 45 -10.04 5.70 6.75
N ALA A 46 -9.78 6.08 8.01
CA ALA A 46 -9.24 7.38 8.34
C ALA A 46 -7.79 7.56 7.83
N ILE A 47 -6.93 6.56 8.05
CA ILE A 47 -5.54 6.55 7.56
C ILE A 47 -5.50 6.57 6.04
N ILE A 48 -6.18 5.63 5.38
CA ILE A 48 -6.15 5.49 3.93
C ILE A 48 -6.75 6.72 3.25
N TRP A 49 -7.85 7.24 3.76
CA TRP A 49 -8.46 8.45 3.22
C TRP A 49 -7.55 9.69 3.36
N SER A 50 -6.89 9.85 4.50
CA SER A 50 -5.92 10.94 4.70
C SER A 50 -4.71 10.78 3.78
N SER A 51 -4.15 9.57 3.70
CA SER A 51 -3.02 9.24 2.82
C SER A 51 -3.35 9.51 1.35
N TYR A 52 -4.48 9.00 0.85
CA TYR A 52 -4.89 9.20 -0.54
C TYR A 52 -5.06 10.67 -0.91
N LYS A 53 -5.67 11.48 -0.02
CA LYS A 53 -5.78 12.93 -0.24
C LYS A 53 -4.43 13.64 -0.25
N THR A 54 -3.56 13.27 0.68
CA THR A 54 -2.25 13.89 0.85
C THR A 54 -1.34 13.58 -0.34
N ASN A 55 -1.42 12.36 -0.87
CA ASN A 55 -0.52 11.86 -1.90
C ASN A 55 -1.08 11.94 -3.33
N PHE A 56 -2.33 12.33 -3.54
CA PHE A 56 -3.01 12.26 -4.84
C PHE A 56 -2.20 12.81 -6.03
N ASN A 57 -1.52 13.93 -5.85
CA ASN A 57 -0.69 14.58 -6.89
C ASN A 57 0.81 14.28 -6.73
N ARG A 58 1.20 13.35 -5.84
CA ARG A 58 2.60 13.06 -5.51
C ARG A 58 3.02 11.67 -5.95
N VAL A 59 2.05 10.76 -6.06
CA VAL A 59 2.25 9.35 -6.40
C VAL A 59 1.42 9.00 -7.62
N HIS A 60 1.76 7.88 -8.26
CA HIS A 60 0.98 7.33 -9.36
C HIS A 60 -0.03 6.33 -8.80
N GLN A 61 -1.28 6.75 -8.67
CA GLN A 61 -2.37 5.87 -8.23
C GLN A 61 -3.01 5.20 -9.45
N LEU A 62 -2.78 3.91 -9.61
CA LEU A 62 -3.32 3.08 -10.68
C LEU A 62 -4.60 2.37 -10.23
N THR A 63 -5.50 2.12 -11.17
CA THR A 63 -6.75 1.41 -10.93
C THR A 63 -7.00 0.33 -11.96
N ALA A 64 -7.66 -0.75 -11.55
CA ALA A 64 -8.42 -1.61 -12.45
C ALA A 64 -9.92 -1.41 -12.20
N LYS A 65 -10.67 -1.28 -13.28
CA LYS A 65 -12.13 -1.12 -13.24
C LYS A 65 -12.79 -2.27 -13.99
N LEU A 66 -13.81 -2.83 -13.40
CA LEU A 66 -14.68 -3.82 -14.01
C LEU A 66 -16.06 -3.19 -14.23
N ASP A 67 -16.48 -3.08 -15.49
CA ASP A 67 -17.74 -2.43 -15.87
C ASP A 67 -17.92 -1.05 -15.18
N GLY A 68 -16.82 -0.24 -15.18
CA GLY A 68 -16.76 1.11 -14.62
C GLY A 68 -16.63 1.20 -13.09
N LYS A 69 -16.59 0.08 -12.36
CA LYS A 69 -16.38 0.06 -10.90
C LYS A 69 -14.92 -0.26 -10.58
N ILE A 70 -14.30 0.49 -9.68
CA ILE A 70 -12.94 0.19 -9.20
C ILE A 70 -12.96 -1.14 -8.46
N VAL A 71 -12.11 -2.07 -8.89
CA VAL A 71 -11.95 -3.41 -8.30
C VAL A 71 -10.53 -3.70 -7.82
N ALA A 72 -9.55 -2.87 -8.21
CA ALA A 72 -8.21 -2.90 -7.64
C ALA A 72 -7.56 -1.52 -7.73
N THR A 73 -6.59 -1.26 -6.84
CA THR A 73 -5.73 -0.07 -6.85
C THR A 73 -4.29 -0.47 -6.58
N ALA A 74 -3.34 0.29 -7.16
CA ALA A 74 -1.94 0.24 -6.79
C ALA A 74 -1.40 1.66 -6.67
N GLU A 75 -0.58 1.90 -5.63
CA GLU A 75 0.07 3.19 -5.41
C GLU A 75 1.58 3.04 -5.60
N LEU A 76 2.14 3.83 -6.49
CA LEU A 76 3.54 3.79 -6.87
C LEU A 76 4.22 5.12 -6.57
N ASN A 77 5.30 5.08 -5.81
CA ASN A 77 6.20 6.19 -5.59
C ASN A 77 7.31 6.15 -6.65
N ALA A 78 7.36 7.19 -7.50
CA ALA A 78 8.46 7.35 -8.45
C ALA A 78 9.78 7.66 -7.72
N PRO A 79 10.94 7.53 -8.40
CA PRO A 79 12.25 7.77 -7.77
C PRO A 79 12.44 9.17 -7.19
N ASP A 80 11.72 10.15 -7.70
CA ASP A 80 11.75 11.56 -7.26
C ASP A 80 10.68 11.89 -6.19
N TYR A 81 9.93 10.88 -5.72
CA TYR A 81 8.94 11.06 -4.67
C TYR A 81 9.55 11.66 -3.41
N LYS A 82 8.83 12.62 -2.85
CA LYS A 82 9.17 13.26 -1.58
C LYS A 82 8.00 13.12 -0.61
N ASP A 83 8.31 12.69 0.59
CA ASP A 83 7.32 12.56 1.66
C ASP A 83 6.60 13.90 1.91
N PRO A 84 5.29 13.87 2.07
CA PRO A 84 4.53 15.03 2.47
C PRO A 84 4.95 15.53 3.85
N SER A 85 4.87 16.85 4.06
CA SER A 85 5.08 17.41 5.40
C SER A 85 3.96 17.00 6.36
N VAL A 86 4.25 17.00 7.65
CA VAL A 86 3.26 16.76 8.71
C VAL A 86 2.06 17.70 8.58
N LEU A 87 2.30 18.98 8.24
CA LEU A 87 1.23 19.94 8.01
C LEU A 87 0.31 19.52 6.84
N SER A 88 0.87 18.95 5.78
CA SER A 88 0.08 18.41 4.66
C SER A 88 -0.87 17.30 5.11
N TYR A 89 -0.41 16.38 5.92
CA TYR A 89 -1.26 15.32 6.50
C TYR A 89 -2.37 15.90 7.40
N ILE A 90 -2.04 16.85 8.27
CA ILE A 90 -3.02 17.52 9.14
C ILE A 90 -4.13 18.19 8.31
N LEU A 91 -3.77 18.95 7.27
CA LEU A 91 -4.72 19.62 6.38
C LEU A 91 -5.60 18.62 5.59
N HIS A 92 -5.13 17.42 5.36
CA HIS A 92 -5.88 16.36 4.68
C HIS A 92 -6.58 15.38 5.62
N GLY A 93 -6.71 15.72 6.91
CA GLY A 93 -7.59 15.03 7.85
C GLY A 93 -6.91 14.03 8.76
N TRP A 94 -5.57 14.07 8.92
CA TRP A 94 -4.82 13.18 9.81
C TRP A 94 -5.31 13.23 11.27
N LEU A 95 -5.84 14.36 11.74
CA LEU A 95 -6.42 14.46 13.08
C LEU A 95 -7.60 13.49 13.31
N ASN A 96 -8.29 13.07 12.25
CA ASN A 96 -9.34 12.06 12.37
C ASN A 96 -8.76 10.66 12.64
N VAL A 97 -7.51 10.40 12.25
CA VAL A 97 -6.82 9.16 12.58
C VAL A 97 -6.67 9.04 14.10
N TYR A 98 -6.20 10.11 14.76
CA TYR A 98 -6.08 10.15 16.24
C TYR A 98 -7.41 10.11 16.99
N ARG A 99 -8.53 10.36 16.30
CA ARG A 99 -9.89 10.23 16.88
C ARG A 99 -10.50 8.85 16.65
N SER A 100 -9.92 8.04 15.80
CA SER A 100 -10.50 6.75 15.39
C SER A 100 -10.08 5.58 16.26
N ALA A 101 -8.92 5.66 16.94
CA ALA A 101 -8.38 4.61 17.79
C ALA A 101 -7.48 5.17 18.90
N ASN A 102 -6.94 4.29 19.74
CA ASN A 102 -6.01 4.69 20.81
C ASN A 102 -4.75 5.36 20.24
N ILE A 103 -4.45 6.59 20.71
CA ILE A 103 -3.35 7.43 20.22
C ILE A 103 -1.98 6.73 20.36
N LYS A 104 -1.73 6.05 21.48
CA LYS A 104 -0.48 5.32 21.70
C LYS A 104 -0.35 4.19 20.66
N CYS A 105 -1.40 3.43 20.46
CA CYS A 105 -1.43 2.34 19.48
C CYS A 105 -1.17 2.85 18.05
N ILE A 106 -1.78 3.98 17.68
CA ILE A 106 -1.56 4.63 16.39
C ILE A 106 -0.10 5.04 16.23
N ASN A 107 0.51 5.68 17.23
CA ASN A 107 1.90 6.12 17.16
C ASN A 107 2.88 4.93 17.08
N ASP A 108 2.63 3.88 17.86
CA ASP A 108 3.45 2.66 17.83
C ASP A 108 3.34 1.98 16.48
N TRP A 109 2.13 1.92 15.89
CA TRP A 109 1.91 1.39 14.54
C TRP A 109 2.63 2.23 13.47
N ILE A 110 2.56 3.57 13.52
CA ILE A 110 3.27 4.47 12.59
C ILE A 110 4.78 4.23 12.66
N ALA A 111 5.34 4.11 13.87
CA ALA A 111 6.76 3.88 14.05
C ALA A 111 7.20 2.52 13.46
N MET A 112 6.37 1.49 13.66
CA MET A 112 6.62 0.16 13.11
C MET A 112 6.48 0.15 11.57
N ASP A 113 5.45 0.81 11.01
CA ASP A 113 5.24 0.93 9.57
C ASP A 113 6.43 1.62 8.88
N ALA A 114 6.90 2.72 9.46
CA ALA A 114 8.11 3.41 8.99
C ALA A 114 9.35 2.50 9.04
N ALA A 115 9.54 1.75 10.13
CA ALA A 115 10.66 0.81 10.27
C ALA A 115 10.56 -0.36 9.28
N ALA A 116 9.36 -0.84 8.99
CA ALA A 116 9.10 -1.91 8.01
C ALA A 116 9.42 -1.44 6.57
N GLY A 117 9.05 -0.21 6.22
CA GLY A 117 9.30 0.37 4.89
C GLY A 117 10.73 0.85 4.67
N GLN A 118 11.50 1.08 5.75
CA GLN A 118 12.83 1.69 5.68
C GLN A 118 13.80 1.01 4.69
N PRO A 119 13.93 -0.34 4.63
CA PRO A 119 14.82 -1.00 3.67
C PRO A 119 14.48 -0.67 2.21
N CYS A 120 13.19 -0.62 1.89
CA CYS A 120 12.72 -0.28 0.54
C CYS A 120 13.03 1.18 0.20
N HIS A 121 12.80 2.12 1.13
CA HIS A 121 13.12 3.53 0.94
C HIS A 121 14.62 3.77 0.77
N ASP A 122 15.46 3.06 1.52
CA ASP A 122 16.92 3.16 1.39
C ASP A 122 17.39 2.54 0.07
N TYR A 123 16.82 1.39 -0.31
CA TYR A 123 17.13 0.78 -1.61
C TYR A 123 16.70 1.67 -2.78
N GLN A 124 15.52 2.29 -2.71
CA GLN A 124 15.03 3.20 -3.74
C GLN A 124 16.00 4.37 -4.01
N LYS A 125 16.66 4.90 -2.98
CA LYS A 125 17.62 5.99 -3.10
C LYS A 125 18.93 5.60 -3.79
N THR A 126 19.21 4.32 -3.97
CA THR A 126 20.47 3.85 -4.59
C THR A 126 20.53 4.07 -6.09
N SER A 127 19.39 4.25 -6.77
CA SER A 127 19.33 4.47 -8.23
C SER A 127 18.04 5.21 -8.64
N PRO A 128 18.12 6.14 -9.60
CA PRO A 128 16.97 6.89 -10.10
C PRO A 128 16.00 6.05 -10.94
N GLY A 129 16.29 4.77 -11.17
CA GLY A 129 15.39 3.86 -11.90
C GLY A 129 14.55 2.96 -11.00
N ILE A 130 14.58 3.15 -9.66
CA ILE A 130 13.89 2.28 -8.70
C ILE A 130 12.59 2.94 -8.26
N TRP A 131 11.48 2.25 -8.48
CA TRP A 131 10.14 2.63 -8.03
C TRP A 131 9.78 1.87 -6.75
N TYR A 132 8.91 2.44 -5.93
CA TYR A 132 8.38 1.78 -4.74
C TYR A 132 6.88 1.57 -4.86
N LEU A 133 6.44 0.32 -4.76
CA LEU A 133 5.03 -0.03 -4.64
C LEU A 133 4.63 0.10 -3.17
N SER A 134 3.94 1.18 -2.83
CA SER A 134 3.50 1.45 -1.44
C SER A 134 2.22 0.70 -1.08
N SER A 135 1.33 0.42 -2.04
CA SER A 135 0.17 -0.43 -1.81
C SER A 135 -0.31 -1.14 -3.06
N LEU A 136 -0.87 -2.34 -2.88
CA LEU A 136 -1.62 -3.09 -3.88
C LEU A 136 -2.88 -3.67 -3.22
N CYS A 137 -4.03 -3.20 -3.65
CA CYS A 137 -5.32 -3.57 -3.08
C CYS A 137 -6.22 -4.18 -4.16
N VAL A 138 -6.84 -5.30 -3.84
CA VAL A 138 -7.85 -5.97 -4.68
C VAL A 138 -9.12 -6.14 -3.87
N ASP A 139 -10.27 -5.74 -4.44
CA ASP A 139 -11.57 -5.92 -3.80
C ASP A 139 -11.72 -7.36 -3.29
N PRO A 140 -12.10 -7.59 -2.03
CA PRO A 140 -12.22 -8.94 -1.46
C PRO A 140 -13.06 -9.90 -2.32
N SER A 141 -14.12 -9.40 -2.95
CA SER A 141 -14.98 -10.20 -3.85
C SER A 141 -14.29 -10.64 -5.15
N MET A 142 -13.17 -10.01 -5.50
CA MET A 142 -12.38 -10.26 -6.72
C MET A 142 -11.06 -10.97 -6.45
N GLN A 143 -10.71 -11.22 -5.20
CA GLN A 143 -9.52 -11.99 -4.84
C GLN A 143 -9.62 -13.45 -5.32
N GLY A 144 -8.46 -14.08 -5.55
CA GLY A 144 -8.40 -15.45 -6.08
C GLY A 144 -8.74 -15.61 -7.57
N LYS A 145 -9.13 -14.52 -8.27
CA LYS A 145 -9.53 -14.53 -9.68
C LYS A 145 -8.43 -14.01 -10.63
N GLY A 146 -7.19 -13.94 -10.18
CA GLY A 146 -6.04 -13.50 -10.99
C GLY A 146 -5.89 -11.98 -11.14
N LEU A 147 -6.79 -11.16 -10.59
CA LEU A 147 -6.75 -9.70 -10.75
C LEU A 147 -5.47 -9.07 -10.15
N GLY A 148 -4.98 -9.59 -9.01
CA GLY A 148 -3.71 -9.13 -8.43
C GLY A 148 -2.53 -9.35 -9.37
N THR A 149 -2.49 -10.46 -10.11
CA THR A 149 -1.46 -10.73 -11.13
C THR A 149 -1.54 -9.73 -12.27
N GLN A 150 -2.74 -9.48 -12.79
CA GLN A 150 -2.95 -8.50 -13.85
C GLN A 150 -2.57 -7.07 -13.43
N MET A 151 -2.82 -6.71 -12.16
CA MET A 151 -2.36 -5.42 -11.61
C MET A 151 -0.84 -5.35 -11.54
N ILE A 152 -0.15 -6.46 -11.17
CA ILE A 152 1.32 -6.50 -11.18
C ILE A 152 1.84 -6.28 -12.60
N GLU A 153 1.36 -7.02 -13.58
CA GLU A 153 1.74 -6.88 -14.98
C GLU A 153 1.50 -5.45 -15.49
N TYR A 154 0.36 -4.86 -15.12
CA TYR A 154 0.02 -3.50 -15.50
C TYR A 154 0.98 -2.46 -14.90
N TYR A 155 1.24 -2.50 -13.60
CA TYR A 155 2.13 -1.51 -13.01
C TYR A 155 3.61 -1.71 -13.39
N GLU A 156 4.06 -2.95 -13.61
CA GLU A 156 5.40 -3.21 -14.10
C GLU A 156 5.61 -2.61 -15.51
N ASN A 157 4.64 -2.77 -16.40
CA ASN A 157 4.66 -2.13 -17.72
C ASN A 157 4.59 -0.60 -17.61
N TYR A 158 3.72 -0.08 -16.74
CA TYR A 158 3.62 1.35 -16.46
C TYR A 158 4.96 1.96 -16.00
N ILE A 159 5.71 1.25 -15.17
CA ILE A 159 7.04 1.64 -14.70
C ILE A 159 8.05 1.61 -15.85
N ARG A 160 8.09 0.52 -16.66
CA ARG A 160 8.99 0.38 -17.83
C ARG A 160 8.79 1.51 -18.84
N GLU A 161 7.55 1.84 -19.17
CA GLU A 161 7.21 2.94 -20.11
C GLU A 161 7.73 4.30 -19.63
N ARG A 162 8.03 4.44 -18.33
CA ARG A 162 8.57 5.67 -17.72
C ARG A 162 10.06 5.58 -17.41
N GLY A 163 10.75 4.59 -18.01
CA GLY A 163 12.18 4.40 -17.84
C GLY A 163 12.60 3.79 -16.49
N GLY A 164 11.64 3.32 -15.69
CA GLY A 164 11.90 2.57 -14.47
C GLY A 164 12.51 1.21 -14.79
N LYS A 165 13.45 0.77 -13.96
CA LYS A 165 14.22 -0.46 -14.16
C LYS A 165 14.00 -1.49 -13.07
N GLN A 166 13.50 -1.06 -11.94
CA GLN A 166 13.26 -1.90 -10.78
C GLN A 166 12.07 -1.39 -9.99
N VAL A 167 11.42 -2.30 -9.28
CA VAL A 167 10.41 -2.00 -8.28
C VAL A 167 10.74 -2.71 -6.98
N VAL A 168 10.54 -2.01 -5.86
CA VAL A 168 10.64 -2.55 -4.51
C VAL A 168 9.30 -2.46 -3.81
N LEU A 169 9.08 -3.32 -2.85
CA LEU A 169 7.89 -3.32 -1.99
C LEU A 169 8.20 -3.97 -0.66
N VAL A 170 7.38 -3.68 0.36
CA VAL A 170 7.37 -4.40 1.63
C VAL A 170 6.03 -5.10 1.83
N THR A 171 6.04 -6.27 2.45
CA THR A 171 4.82 -6.97 2.87
C THR A 171 5.00 -7.57 4.26
N ASN A 172 3.90 -7.62 5.01
CA ASN A 172 3.84 -8.18 6.37
C ASN A 172 2.96 -9.44 6.44
N SER A 173 2.67 -10.05 5.30
CA SER A 173 1.88 -11.28 5.20
C SER A 173 2.66 -12.36 4.48
N GLN A 174 2.75 -13.54 5.11
CA GLN A 174 3.38 -14.72 4.50
C GLN A 174 2.69 -15.13 3.18
N LYS A 175 1.38 -14.95 3.10
CA LYS A 175 0.61 -15.19 1.88
C LYS A 175 1.06 -14.26 0.75
N ASN A 176 1.25 -12.98 1.06
CA ASN A 176 1.70 -11.99 0.08
C ASN A 176 3.18 -12.18 -0.27
N LEU A 177 4.04 -12.56 0.69
CA LEU A 177 5.42 -12.93 0.40
C LEU A 177 5.47 -14.01 -0.68
N SER A 178 4.76 -15.13 -0.47
CA SER A 178 4.68 -16.24 -1.44
C SER A 178 4.11 -15.77 -2.79
N PHE A 179 3.11 -14.87 -2.77
CA PHE A 179 2.51 -14.31 -3.97
C PHE A 179 3.52 -13.54 -4.82
N TYR A 180 4.37 -12.70 -4.20
CA TYR A 180 5.38 -11.94 -4.92
C TYR A 180 6.57 -12.79 -5.37
N LEU A 181 7.06 -13.69 -4.52
CA LEU A 181 8.15 -14.62 -4.88
C LEU A 181 7.78 -15.45 -6.13
N ASN A 182 6.56 -15.97 -6.21
CA ASN A 182 6.05 -16.71 -7.36
C ASN A 182 5.91 -15.85 -8.65
N ARG A 183 6.18 -14.53 -8.58
CA ARG A 183 6.16 -13.59 -9.70
C ARG A 183 7.52 -12.98 -10.00
N GLY A 184 8.57 -13.63 -9.50
CA GLY A 184 9.95 -13.26 -9.79
C GLY A 184 10.47 -12.09 -8.96
N TYR A 185 9.80 -11.76 -7.84
CA TYR A 185 10.38 -10.87 -6.85
C TYR A 185 11.40 -11.63 -6.02
N GLU A 186 12.44 -10.93 -5.59
CA GLU A 186 13.52 -11.44 -4.76
C GLU A 186 13.49 -10.77 -3.39
N LEU A 187 13.61 -11.57 -2.32
CA LEU A 187 13.76 -11.07 -0.96
C LEU A 187 15.14 -10.45 -0.79
N PHE A 188 15.23 -9.24 -0.19
CA PHE A 188 16.51 -8.61 0.11
C PHE A 188 16.66 -8.12 1.56
N ASP A 189 15.56 -8.02 2.32
CA ASP A 189 15.58 -7.74 3.76
C ASP A 189 14.41 -8.45 4.44
N GLU A 190 14.66 -8.99 5.63
CA GLU A 190 13.66 -9.65 6.47
C GLU A 190 13.79 -9.16 7.91
N ARG A 191 12.66 -8.80 8.52
CA ARG A 191 12.56 -8.32 9.90
C ARG A 191 11.42 -8.98 10.63
N VAL A 192 11.50 -8.97 11.96
CA VAL A 192 10.40 -9.38 12.83
C VAL A 192 10.13 -8.24 13.81
N PHE A 193 8.90 -7.81 13.86
CA PHE A 193 8.40 -6.85 14.84
C PHE A 193 7.59 -7.58 15.90
N GLU A 194 7.65 -7.10 17.13
CA GLU A 194 6.84 -7.63 18.23
C GLU A 194 6.01 -6.51 18.85
N TYR A 195 4.71 -6.76 19.00
CA TYR A 195 3.79 -5.85 19.65
C TYR A 195 2.75 -6.64 20.44
N ASN A 196 2.57 -6.30 21.74
CA ASN A 196 1.61 -6.96 22.64
C ASN A 196 1.72 -8.51 22.64
N GLY A 197 2.95 -9.05 22.52
CA GLY A 197 3.20 -10.49 22.48
C GLY A 197 2.92 -11.16 21.11
N HIS A 198 2.51 -10.40 20.10
CA HIS A 198 2.36 -10.88 18.72
C HIS A 198 3.62 -10.59 17.92
N LYS A 199 4.14 -11.62 17.24
CA LYS A 199 5.25 -11.48 16.30
C LYS A 199 4.71 -11.32 14.89
N MET A 200 5.27 -10.38 14.15
CA MET A 200 4.89 -10.09 12.78
C MET A 200 6.14 -9.99 11.91
N GLY A 201 6.17 -10.79 10.83
CA GLY A 201 7.22 -10.70 9.82
C GLY A 201 7.07 -9.46 8.94
N SER A 202 8.18 -9.00 8.41
CA SER A 202 8.23 -7.94 7.42
C SER A 202 9.29 -8.31 6.39
N TRP A 203 8.90 -8.37 5.13
CA TRP A 203 9.73 -8.81 4.03
C TRP A 203 9.81 -7.74 2.95
N SER A 204 11.02 -7.26 2.70
CA SER A 204 11.29 -6.31 1.63
C SER A 204 11.73 -7.06 0.37
N LEU A 205 11.02 -6.82 -0.72
CA LEU A 205 11.25 -7.51 -1.99
C LEU A 205 11.59 -6.49 -3.08
N LYS A 206 12.32 -6.98 -4.08
CA LYS A 206 12.68 -6.23 -5.29
C LYS A 206 12.47 -7.06 -6.54
N LYS A 207 12.27 -6.39 -7.67
CA LYS A 207 12.24 -7.03 -8.99
C LYS A 207 12.86 -6.13 -10.04
N VAL A 208 13.74 -6.68 -10.86
CA VAL A 208 14.22 -6.04 -12.10
C VAL A 208 13.13 -6.15 -13.16
N LEU A 209 12.86 -5.07 -13.89
CA LEU A 209 11.76 -4.95 -14.86
C LEU A 209 12.25 -5.02 -16.31
#